data_afe79565225158fd6c932e0cb6ed6568
#
_entry.id   afe79565225158fd6c932e0cb6ed6568
#
_cell.length_a   1.000
_cell.length_b   1.000
_cell.length_c   1.000
_cell.angle_alpha   90.00
_cell.angle_beta   90.00
_cell.angle_gamma   90.00
#
_symmetry.space_group_name_H-M   'P 1'
#
loop_
_entity.id
_entity.type
_entity.pdbx_description
1 polymer ?
#
loop_
_entity_poly.entity_id
_entity_poly.type
_entity_poly.pdbx_seq_one_letter_code
_entity_poly.pdbx_strand_id
1 'polypeptide(L)'
;MFLGMTVILAVALGMIEYVTLSYSLEHALKREQDSALSQHQMIKYSIETVILNMKSEDVDKELTDMMSQSAKSIVGDEGGMYLAADDGKRIYANSCNYEQKDIKVKDGTLTYSIVSKENIKDTGEKQSGRYIHVKSSFKLNDNRYILITESDITPVFDESKELRYRCSMYYIVIFAVGMMVIFILSWMITKPLAGLTATTKKFADGDYTARSDV
;
A
#
# COMPACT_ATOMS: atom_id res chain seq x y z
N MET A 1 -5.56 26.79 -30.32
CA MET A 1 -4.20 26.47 -29.85
C MET A 1 -4.15 26.32 -28.32
N PHE A 2 -4.65 27.28 -27.55
CA PHE A 2 -4.71 27.27 -26.09
C PHE A 2 -5.34 25.98 -25.52
N LEU A 3 -6.54 25.61 -25.98
CA LEU A 3 -7.29 24.44 -25.49
C LEU A 3 -6.53 23.12 -25.70
N GLY A 4 -5.81 22.98 -26.82
CA GLY A 4 -4.99 21.77 -27.05
C GLY A 4 -3.82 21.65 -26.08
N MET A 5 -3.13 22.77 -25.76
CA MET A 5 -2.02 22.77 -24.81
C MET A 5 -2.48 22.46 -23.39
N THR A 6 -3.65 22.98 -22.98
CA THR A 6 -4.20 22.71 -21.65
C THR A 6 -4.62 21.26 -21.47
N VAL A 7 -5.19 20.63 -22.50
CA VAL A 7 -5.54 19.20 -22.48
C VAL A 7 -4.28 18.33 -22.37
N ILE A 8 -3.24 18.66 -23.14
CA ILE A 8 -1.96 17.90 -23.06
C ILE A 8 -1.35 18.03 -21.66
N LEU A 9 -1.35 19.23 -21.07
CA LEU A 9 -0.84 19.47 -19.73
C LEU A 9 -1.63 18.67 -18.69
N ALA A 10 -2.97 18.67 -18.76
CA ALA A 10 -3.83 17.93 -17.84
C ALA A 10 -3.59 16.42 -17.93
N VAL A 11 -3.50 15.87 -19.14
CA VAL A 11 -3.24 14.44 -19.37
C VAL A 11 -1.84 14.05 -18.85
N ALA A 12 -0.82 14.84 -19.15
CA ALA A 12 0.54 14.57 -18.70
C ALA A 12 0.65 14.56 -17.18
N LEU A 13 0.08 15.58 -16.50
CA LEU A 13 0.07 15.64 -15.04
C LEU A 13 -0.72 14.48 -14.44
N GLY A 14 -1.90 14.16 -14.95
CA GLY A 14 -2.70 13.03 -14.47
C GLY A 14 -2.02 11.67 -14.62
N MET A 15 -1.29 11.45 -15.72
CA MET A 15 -0.49 10.24 -15.90
C MET A 15 0.65 10.15 -14.89
N ILE A 16 1.38 11.25 -14.66
CA ILE A 16 2.48 11.28 -13.68
C ILE A 16 1.93 10.99 -12.28
N GLU A 17 0.81 11.62 -11.89
CA GLU A 17 0.16 11.37 -10.60
C GLU A 17 -0.19 9.89 -10.44
N TYR A 18 -0.91 9.32 -11.42
CA TYR A 18 -1.33 7.92 -11.39
C TYR A 18 -0.16 6.95 -11.25
N VAL A 19 0.89 7.13 -12.06
CA VAL A 19 2.08 6.27 -12.04
C VAL A 19 2.81 6.38 -10.70
N THR A 20 3.02 7.61 -10.20
CA THR A 20 3.73 7.85 -8.94
C THR A 20 3.00 7.22 -7.76
N LEU A 21 1.68 7.42 -7.66
CA LEU A 21 0.88 6.87 -6.56
C LEU A 21 0.78 5.34 -6.62
N SER A 22 0.60 4.78 -7.82
CA SER A 22 0.55 3.32 -8.00
C SER A 22 1.88 2.67 -7.62
N TYR A 23 3.00 3.25 -8.07
CA TYR A 23 4.34 2.77 -7.76
C TYR A 23 4.65 2.87 -6.26
N SER A 24 4.29 3.99 -5.62
CA SER A 24 4.49 4.19 -4.18
C SER A 24 3.73 3.16 -3.35
N LEU A 25 2.45 2.90 -3.68
CA LEU A 25 1.65 1.89 -2.98
C LEU A 25 2.20 0.47 -3.16
N GLU A 26 2.58 0.11 -4.40
CA GLU A 26 3.14 -1.21 -4.70
C GLU A 26 4.43 -1.46 -3.92
N HIS A 27 5.33 -0.47 -3.88
CA HIS A 27 6.57 -0.55 -3.11
C HIS A 27 6.34 -0.64 -1.61
N ALA A 28 5.40 0.13 -1.08
CA ALA A 28 5.04 0.07 0.33
C ALA A 28 4.48 -1.32 0.70
N LEU A 29 3.56 -1.84 -0.10
CA LEU A 29 3.00 -3.19 0.11
C LEU A 29 4.07 -4.28 0.02
N LYS A 30 4.98 -4.20 -0.94
CA LYS A 30 6.07 -5.17 -1.08
C LYS A 30 7.00 -5.14 0.12
N ARG A 31 7.35 -3.95 0.62
CA ARG A 31 8.16 -3.80 1.84
C ARG A 31 7.50 -4.43 3.06
N GLU A 32 6.20 -4.19 3.26
CA GLU A 32 5.46 -4.80 4.36
C GLU A 32 5.34 -6.32 4.21
N GLN A 33 5.18 -6.81 2.98
CA GLN A 33 5.19 -8.24 2.69
C GLN A 33 6.52 -8.88 3.04
N ASP A 34 7.63 -8.29 2.59
CA ASP A 34 8.99 -8.80 2.88
C ASP A 34 9.27 -8.74 4.40
N SER A 35 8.81 -7.71 5.08
CA SER A 35 8.90 -7.56 6.54
C SER A 35 8.11 -8.65 7.26
N ALA A 36 6.84 -8.87 6.87
CA ALA A 36 5.99 -9.90 7.46
C ALA A 36 6.56 -11.31 7.25
N LEU A 37 7.12 -11.60 6.07
CA LEU A 37 7.79 -12.86 5.78
C LEU A 37 9.02 -13.08 6.66
N SER A 38 9.85 -12.04 6.80
CA SER A 38 11.06 -12.09 7.65
C SER A 38 10.71 -12.28 9.12
N GLN A 39 9.71 -11.55 9.61
CA GLN A 39 9.22 -11.68 10.98
C GLN A 39 8.66 -13.09 11.25
N HIS A 40 7.87 -13.62 10.32
CA HIS A 40 7.34 -14.98 10.41
C HIS A 40 8.47 -16.02 10.53
N GLN A 41 9.52 -15.89 9.71
CA GLN A 41 10.67 -16.79 9.78
C GLN A 41 11.40 -16.69 11.12
N MET A 42 11.62 -15.48 11.64
CA MET A 42 12.24 -15.30 12.96
C MET A 42 11.40 -15.96 14.07
N ILE A 43 10.09 -15.76 14.05
CA ILE A 43 9.17 -16.37 15.01
C ILE A 43 9.25 -17.88 14.91
N LYS A 44 9.20 -18.44 13.69
CA LYS A 44 9.32 -19.87 13.44
C LYS A 44 10.62 -20.44 14.04
N TYR A 45 11.77 -19.83 13.73
CA TYR A 45 13.07 -20.29 14.28
C TYR A 45 13.14 -20.16 15.80
N SER A 46 12.54 -19.13 16.38
CA SER A 46 12.47 -18.97 17.82
C SER A 46 11.66 -20.12 18.47
N ILE A 47 10.51 -20.44 17.90
CA ILE A 47 9.66 -21.54 18.38
C ILE A 47 10.37 -22.89 18.21
N GLU A 48 10.99 -23.15 17.06
CA GLU A 48 11.78 -24.36 16.81
C GLU A 48 12.89 -24.53 17.85
N THR A 49 13.63 -23.45 18.13
CA THR A 49 14.73 -23.44 19.12
C THR A 49 14.21 -23.73 20.53
N VAL A 50 13.09 -23.14 20.89
CA VAL A 50 12.47 -23.38 22.20
C VAL A 50 12.04 -24.82 22.35
N ILE A 51 11.30 -25.38 21.39
CA ILE A 51 10.83 -26.77 21.43
C ILE A 51 12.02 -27.75 21.49
N LEU A 52 13.12 -27.50 20.76
CA LEU A 52 14.32 -28.31 20.78
C LEU A 52 15.03 -28.31 22.15
N ASN A 53 14.95 -27.21 22.88
CA ASN A 53 15.59 -27.07 24.18
C ASN A 53 14.70 -27.50 25.37
N MET A 54 13.42 -27.77 25.12
CA MET A 54 12.52 -28.33 26.14
C MET A 54 12.94 -29.75 26.50
N LYS A 55 13.21 -29.97 27.80
CA LYS A 55 13.60 -31.28 28.37
C LYS A 55 12.43 -31.97 29.03
N SER A 56 11.26 -31.38 29.02
CA SER A 56 10.08 -31.86 29.72
C SER A 56 9.45 -33.08 29.00
N GLU A 57 8.96 -34.03 29.75
CA GLU A 57 8.12 -35.13 29.24
C GLU A 57 6.77 -34.60 28.71
N ASP A 58 6.37 -33.38 29.12
CA ASP A 58 5.12 -32.73 28.69
C ASP A 58 5.39 -31.39 27.94
N VAL A 59 6.00 -31.54 26.75
CA VAL A 59 6.30 -30.42 25.84
C VAL A 59 5.06 -29.62 25.50
N ASP A 60 3.89 -30.23 25.38
CA ASP A 60 2.65 -29.57 24.99
C ASP A 60 2.17 -28.59 26.05
N LYS A 61 2.27 -28.93 27.33
CA LYS A 61 1.88 -28.05 28.43
C LYS A 61 2.84 -26.88 28.57
N GLU A 62 4.14 -27.17 28.56
CA GLU A 62 5.18 -26.12 28.67
C GLU A 62 5.12 -25.15 27.50
N LEU A 63 4.88 -25.64 26.25
CA LEU A 63 4.70 -24.81 25.10
C LEU A 63 3.44 -23.93 25.19
N THR A 64 2.33 -24.48 25.70
CA THR A 64 1.09 -23.71 25.89
C THR A 64 1.29 -22.59 26.91
N ASP A 65 1.90 -22.89 28.05
CA ASP A 65 2.16 -21.91 29.11
C ASP A 65 3.09 -20.80 28.62
N MET A 66 4.16 -21.15 27.91
CA MET A 66 5.09 -20.19 27.34
C MET A 66 4.41 -19.32 26.26
N MET A 67 3.66 -19.91 25.38
CA MET A 67 2.98 -19.16 24.30
C MET A 67 1.88 -18.24 24.86
N SER A 68 1.15 -18.65 25.87
CA SER A 68 0.13 -17.80 26.51
C SER A 68 0.71 -16.53 27.11
N GLN A 69 1.94 -16.62 27.65
CA GLN A 69 2.64 -15.47 28.27
C GLN A 69 3.39 -14.61 27.25
N SER A 70 3.96 -15.24 26.21
CA SER A 70 4.93 -14.60 25.32
C SER A 70 4.35 -14.21 23.97
N ALA A 71 3.16 -14.71 23.58
CA ALA A 71 2.62 -14.50 22.25
C ALA A 71 2.53 -13.01 21.85
N LYS A 72 2.07 -12.15 22.76
CA LYS A 72 2.03 -10.70 22.53
C LYS A 72 3.41 -10.07 22.41
N SER A 73 4.37 -10.53 23.22
CA SER A 73 5.76 -10.01 23.17
C SER A 73 6.50 -10.42 21.92
N ILE A 74 6.13 -11.57 21.32
CA ILE A 74 6.77 -12.12 20.12
C ILE A 74 6.26 -11.42 18.86
N VAL A 75 4.97 -11.11 18.81
CA VAL A 75 4.31 -10.59 17.58
C VAL A 75 4.10 -9.07 17.64
N GLY A 76 4.21 -8.46 18.82
CA GLY A 76 3.91 -7.04 19.06
C GLY A 76 2.41 -6.76 19.26
N ASP A 77 2.09 -5.50 19.54
CA ASP A 77 0.72 -5.09 19.87
C ASP A 77 -0.23 -5.08 18.67
N GLU A 78 0.31 -4.94 17.43
CA GLU A 78 -0.46 -4.81 16.18
C GLU A 78 -0.54 -6.11 15.38
N GLY A 79 0.10 -7.18 15.86
CA GLY A 79 0.16 -8.48 15.17
C GLY A 79 -0.63 -9.57 15.88
N GLY A 80 -0.93 -10.62 15.14
CA GLY A 80 -1.55 -11.83 15.66
C GLY A 80 -0.73 -13.08 15.33
N MET A 81 -0.84 -14.10 16.18
CA MET A 81 -0.21 -15.39 15.97
C MET A 81 -1.18 -16.52 16.25
N TYR A 82 -1.16 -17.53 15.39
CA TYR A 82 -1.79 -18.81 15.61
C TYR A 82 -0.74 -19.92 15.51
N LEU A 83 -0.63 -20.71 16.56
CA LEU A 83 0.24 -21.90 16.60
C LEU A 83 -0.59 -23.10 17.05
N ALA A 84 -0.58 -24.16 16.27
CA ALA A 84 -1.28 -25.38 16.59
C ALA A 84 -0.51 -26.62 16.10
N ALA A 85 -0.79 -27.77 16.72
CA ALA A 85 -0.39 -29.05 16.16
C ALA A 85 -1.23 -29.37 14.90
N ASP A 86 -0.65 -30.13 13.96
CA ASP A 86 -1.31 -30.51 12.69
C ASP A 86 -2.55 -31.39 12.87
N ASP A 87 -2.68 -32.07 14.04
CA ASP A 87 -3.88 -32.81 14.40
C ASP A 87 -5.10 -31.89 14.62
N GLY A 88 -4.85 -30.60 14.67
CA GLY A 88 -5.86 -29.55 14.84
C GLY A 88 -6.56 -29.56 16.21
N LYS A 89 -6.18 -30.43 17.11
CA LYS A 89 -6.80 -30.57 18.45
C LYS A 89 -6.07 -29.73 19.49
N ARG A 90 -4.76 -29.52 19.29
CA ARG A 90 -3.92 -28.79 20.25
C ARG A 90 -3.56 -27.43 19.68
N ILE A 91 -4.10 -26.39 20.30
CA ILE A 91 -3.83 -24.98 19.96
C ILE A 91 -3.00 -24.38 21.08
N TYR A 92 -1.79 -23.92 20.77
CA TYR A 92 -0.85 -23.33 21.72
C TYR A 92 -0.98 -21.81 21.81
N ALA A 93 -1.34 -21.15 20.70
CA ALA A 93 -1.62 -19.72 20.65
C ALA A 93 -2.68 -19.41 19.60
N ASN A 94 -3.60 -18.50 19.89
CA ASN A 94 -4.58 -17.98 18.92
C ASN A 94 -4.96 -16.54 19.26
N SER A 95 -4.09 -15.61 18.95
CA SER A 95 -4.37 -14.17 19.09
C SER A 95 -5.01 -13.56 17.81
N CYS A 96 -5.01 -14.31 16.70
CA CYS A 96 -5.65 -13.91 15.44
C CYS A 96 -7.13 -14.27 15.34
N ASN A 97 -7.71 -14.96 16.32
CA ASN A 97 -9.08 -15.53 16.26
C ASN A 97 -9.30 -16.39 14.99
N TYR A 98 -8.31 -17.20 14.64
CA TYR A 98 -8.35 -18.04 13.44
C TYR A 98 -9.24 -19.24 13.65
N GLU A 99 -10.20 -19.50 12.74
CA GLU A 99 -11.00 -20.71 12.74
C GLU A 99 -10.25 -21.85 12.04
N GLN A 100 -10.22 -23.01 12.67
CA GLN A 100 -9.45 -24.18 12.27
C GLN A 100 -9.82 -24.77 10.90
N LYS A 101 -11.03 -24.49 10.40
CA LYS A 101 -11.58 -25.05 9.16
C LYS A 101 -10.82 -24.67 7.88
N ASP A 102 -10.06 -23.57 7.90
CA ASP A 102 -9.45 -22.97 6.72
C ASP A 102 -7.93 -23.22 6.62
N ILE A 103 -7.37 -24.07 7.50
CA ILE A 103 -5.94 -24.26 7.57
C ILE A 103 -5.51 -25.46 6.72
N LYS A 104 -5.37 -25.27 5.42
CA LYS A 104 -4.66 -26.21 4.55
C LYS A 104 -3.27 -25.62 4.22
N VAL A 105 -2.26 -26.04 4.96
CA VAL A 105 -0.86 -25.67 4.66
C VAL A 105 -0.15 -26.91 4.12
N LYS A 106 0.43 -26.78 2.91
CA LYS A 106 1.22 -27.83 2.30
C LYS A 106 2.60 -27.88 2.97
N ASP A 107 3.13 -29.07 3.24
CA ASP A 107 4.41 -29.25 3.91
C ASP A 107 5.52 -28.42 3.29
N GLY A 108 6.26 -27.70 4.15
CA GLY A 108 7.44 -26.93 3.75
C GLY A 108 7.18 -25.70 2.90
N THR A 109 5.91 -25.40 2.59
CA THR A 109 5.55 -24.20 1.81
C THR A 109 5.22 -23.02 2.73
N LEU A 110 5.88 -21.90 2.47
CA LEU A 110 5.53 -20.60 3.01
C LEU A 110 4.50 -19.98 2.07
N THR A 111 3.31 -19.71 2.58
CA THR A 111 2.25 -19.04 1.81
C THR A 111 1.86 -17.75 2.50
N TYR A 112 1.61 -16.70 1.72
CA TYR A 112 1.06 -15.47 2.24
C TYR A 112 -0.24 -15.11 1.52
N SER A 113 -1.12 -14.40 2.21
CA SER A 113 -2.37 -13.89 1.65
C SER A 113 -2.73 -12.56 2.32
N ILE A 114 -3.27 -11.63 1.54
CA ILE A 114 -3.83 -10.38 2.08
C ILE A 114 -5.32 -10.63 2.35
N VAL A 115 -5.74 -10.37 3.57
CA VAL A 115 -7.11 -10.60 4.03
C VAL A 115 -7.68 -9.27 4.54
N SER A 116 -8.93 -8.98 4.21
CA SER A 116 -9.67 -7.86 4.77
C SER A 116 -10.59 -8.38 5.88
N LYS A 117 -10.49 -7.82 7.07
CA LYS A 117 -11.37 -8.14 8.21
C LYS A 117 -12.15 -6.90 8.62
N GLU A 118 -13.42 -7.06 8.93
CA GLU A 118 -14.20 -6.02 9.59
C GLU A 118 -13.94 -6.09 11.11
N ASN A 119 -13.27 -5.07 11.63
CA ASN A 119 -13.08 -4.90 13.05
C ASN A 119 -14.13 -3.89 13.58
N ILE A 120 -14.77 -4.21 14.70
CA ILE A 120 -15.64 -3.27 15.40
C ILE A 120 -14.76 -2.58 16.45
N LYS A 121 -14.56 -1.26 16.31
CA LYS A 121 -13.90 -0.47 17.35
C LYS A 121 -14.77 -0.39 18.61
N ASP A 122 -14.15 -0.14 19.75
CA ASP A 122 -14.87 0.12 21.03
C ASP A 122 -15.91 1.24 20.93
N THR A 123 -15.82 2.08 19.91
CA THR A 123 -16.79 3.14 19.56
C THR A 123 -17.99 2.65 18.76
N GLY A 124 -18.07 1.36 18.40
CA GLY A 124 -19.14 0.78 17.60
C GLY A 124 -19.00 1.05 16.09
N GLU A 125 -17.96 1.73 15.65
CA GLU A 125 -17.70 1.96 14.23
C GLU A 125 -17.04 0.73 13.60
N LYS A 126 -17.56 0.28 12.45
CA LYS A 126 -16.97 -0.76 11.63
C LYS A 126 -15.77 -0.20 10.90
N GLN A 127 -14.58 -0.64 11.24
CA GLN A 127 -13.36 -0.35 10.49
C GLN A 127 -12.93 -1.60 9.74
N SER A 128 -12.76 -1.50 8.42
CA SER A 128 -12.18 -2.57 7.62
C SER A 128 -10.66 -2.52 7.74
N GLY A 129 -10.09 -3.46 8.50
CA GLY A 129 -8.64 -3.66 8.57
C GLY A 129 -8.15 -4.57 7.43
N ARG A 130 -6.91 -4.35 7.00
CA ARG A 130 -6.21 -5.20 6.03
C ARG A 130 -4.99 -5.83 6.66
N TYR A 131 -4.87 -7.13 6.53
CA TYR A 131 -3.86 -7.93 7.19
C TYR A 131 -3.12 -8.81 6.20
N ILE A 132 -1.82 -8.99 6.41
CA ILE A 132 -1.02 -10.02 5.75
C ILE A 132 -1.00 -11.24 6.66
N HIS A 133 -1.51 -12.36 6.18
CA HIS A 133 -1.37 -13.65 6.83
C HIS A 133 -0.22 -14.41 6.18
N VAL A 134 0.78 -14.76 6.96
CA VAL A 134 1.85 -15.68 6.54
C VAL A 134 1.64 -17.00 7.22
N LYS A 135 1.59 -18.07 6.44
CA LYS A 135 1.31 -19.43 6.89
C LYS A 135 2.48 -20.37 6.57
N SER A 136 2.91 -21.15 7.54
CA SER A 136 3.87 -22.23 7.31
C SER A 136 3.55 -23.44 8.17
N SER A 137 4.07 -24.60 7.74
CA SER A 137 4.12 -25.79 8.58
C SER A 137 5.56 -26.26 8.71
N PHE A 138 5.90 -26.81 9.87
CA PHE A 138 7.20 -27.38 10.14
C PHE A 138 7.06 -28.64 10.99
N LYS A 139 8.02 -29.57 10.84
CA LYS A 139 8.04 -30.82 11.57
C LYS A 139 9.19 -30.80 12.57
N LEU A 140 8.90 -31.13 13.82
CA LEU A 140 9.89 -31.20 14.88
C LEU A 140 9.54 -32.35 15.83
N ASN A 141 10.53 -33.19 16.19
CA ASN A 141 10.34 -34.33 17.10
C ASN A 141 9.12 -35.22 16.75
N ASP A 142 8.96 -35.55 15.45
CA ASP A 142 7.82 -36.29 14.88
C ASP A 142 6.44 -35.62 14.96
N ASN A 143 6.33 -34.49 15.62
CA ASN A 143 5.13 -33.66 15.62
C ASN A 143 5.21 -32.61 14.51
N ARG A 144 4.06 -32.34 13.89
CA ARG A 144 3.92 -31.30 12.89
C ARG A 144 3.16 -30.12 13.50
N TYR A 145 3.68 -28.93 13.26
CA TYR A 145 3.13 -27.68 13.76
C TYR A 145 2.73 -26.79 12.60
N ILE A 146 1.67 -26.01 12.80
CA ILE A 146 1.20 -25.00 11.87
C ILE A 146 1.34 -23.65 12.56
N LEU A 147 2.10 -22.75 11.92
CA LEU A 147 2.27 -21.38 12.37
C LEU A 147 1.63 -20.44 11.36
N ILE A 148 0.80 -19.55 11.85
CA ILE A 148 0.24 -18.42 11.09
C ILE A 148 0.58 -17.15 11.85
N THR A 149 1.12 -16.17 11.16
CA THR A 149 1.31 -14.82 11.69
C THR A 149 0.46 -13.83 10.92
N GLU A 150 -0.06 -12.85 11.64
CA GLU A 150 -0.88 -11.77 11.12
C GLU A 150 -0.17 -10.45 11.36
N SER A 151 -0.01 -9.62 10.30
CA SER A 151 0.54 -8.27 10.38
C SER A 151 -0.48 -7.29 9.85
N ASP A 152 -0.75 -6.20 10.57
CA ASP A 152 -1.67 -5.15 10.14
C ASP A 152 -1.00 -4.24 9.10
N ILE A 153 -1.59 -4.17 7.91
CA ILE A 153 -1.16 -3.29 6.81
C ILE A 153 -2.17 -2.17 6.52
N THR A 154 -3.16 -2.00 7.39
CA THR A 154 -4.14 -0.91 7.29
C THR A 154 -3.47 0.46 7.22
N PRO A 155 -2.41 0.75 8.04
CA PRO A 155 -1.70 2.02 7.99
C PRO A 155 -1.14 2.35 6.60
N VAL A 156 -0.64 1.36 5.85
CA VAL A 156 -0.10 1.56 4.49
C VAL A 156 -1.17 2.12 3.54
N PHE A 157 -2.40 1.62 3.66
CA PHE A 157 -3.50 2.10 2.84
C PHE A 157 -3.99 3.48 3.27
N ASP A 158 -3.96 3.78 4.56
CA ASP A 158 -4.37 5.09 5.08
C ASP A 158 -3.33 6.16 4.74
N GLU A 159 -2.03 5.86 4.89
CA GLU A 159 -0.95 6.73 4.38
C GLU A 159 -1.05 6.96 2.87
N SER A 160 -1.36 5.92 2.09
CA SER A 160 -1.54 6.04 0.64
C SER A 160 -2.72 6.96 0.27
N LYS A 161 -3.82 6.94 1.03
CA LYS A 161 -4.95 7.85 0.84
C LYS A 161 -4.56 9.30 1.15
N GLU A 162 -3.86 9.51 2.26
CA GLU A 162 -3.39 10.84 2.65
C GLU A 162 -2.39 11.39 1.64
N LEU A 163 -1.44 10.56 1.19
CA LEU A 163 -0.49 10.92 0.15
C LEU A 163 -1.19 11.32 -1.15
N ARG A 164 -2.21 10.56 -1.56
CA ARG A 164 -3.04 10.87 -2.74
C ARG A 164 -3.69 12.24 -2.62
N TYR A 165 -4.29 12.54 -1.48
CA TYR A 165 -4.92 13.84 -1.24
C TYR A 165 -3.90 14.97 -1.32
N ARG A 166 -2.74 14.84 -0.68
CA ARG A 166 -1.67 15.86 -0.71
C ARG A 166 -1.12 16.05 -2.13
N CYS A 167 -0.84 14.96 -2.86
CA CYS A 167 -0.38 15.03 -4.25
C CYS A 167 -1.41 15.71 -5.14
N SER A 168 -2.69 15.36 -5.04
CA SER A 168 -3.76 15.99 -5.82
C SER A 168 -3.84 17.50 -5.60
N MET A 169 -3.65 17.97 -4.36
CA MET A 169 -3.58 19.42 -4.08
C MET A 169 -2.39 20.09 -4.77
N TYR A 170 -1.21 19.49 -4.76
CA TYR A 170 -0.05 20.02 -5.47
C TYR A 170 -0.25 20.04 -6.98
N TYR A 171 -0.86 19.02 -7.56
CA TYR A 171 -1.16 18.97 -8.99
C TYR A 171 -2.14 20.07 -9.41
N ILE A 172 -3.16 20.36 -8.60
CA ILE A 172 -4.09 21.47 -8.87
C ILE A 172 -3.34 22.80 -8.92
N VAL A 173 -2.43 23.03 -7.98
CA VAL A 173 -1.63 24.28 -7.96
C VAL A 173 -0.72 24.37 -9.17
N ILE A 174 0.01 23.29 -9.50
CA ILE A 174 0.91 23.24 -10.66
C ILE A 174 0.12 23.45 -11.96
N PHE A 175 -1.05 22.82 -12.07
CA PHE A 175 -1.93 23.00 -13.23
C PHE A 175 -2.41 24.43 -13.37
N ALA A 176 -2.81 25.09 -12.27
CA ALA A 176 -3.24 26.50 -12.29
C ALA A 176 -2.12 27.44 -12.73
N VAL A 177 -0.89 27.23 -12.22
CA VAL A 177 0.28 27.99 -12.63
C VAL A 177 0.61 27.74 -14.11
N GLY A 178 0.58 26.50 -14.56
CA GLY A 178 0.79 26.13 -15.96
C GLY A 178 -0.23 26.79 -16.90
N MET A 179 -1.50 26.80 -16.51
CA MET A 179 -2.58 27.48 -17.24
C MET A 179 -2.32 28.98 -17.35
N MET A 180 -1.88 29.63 -16.27
CA MET A 180 -1.54 31.06 -16.26
C MET A 180 -0.41 31.38 -17.23
N VAL A 181 0.65 30.56 -17.24
CA VAL A 181 1.79 30.70 -18.16
C VAL A 181 1.35 30.54 -19.61
N ILE A 182 0.58 29.49 -19.91
CA ILE A 182 0.05 29.24 -21.26
C ILE A 182 -0.83 30.40 -21.71
N PHE A 183 -1.65 30.98 -20.83
CA PHE A 183 -2.50 32.11 -21.14
C PHE A 183 -1.67 33.37 -21.50
N ILE A 184 -0.66 33.68 -20.69
CA ILE A 184 0.24 34.83 -20.93
C ILE A 184 0.97 34.67 -22.26
N LEU A 185 1.56 33.47 -22.51
CA LEU A 185 2.27 33.20 -23.77
C LEU A 185 1.33 33.28 -24.99
N SER A 186 0.12 32.74 -24.87
CA SER A 186 -0.88 32.80 -25.94
C SER A 186 -1.26 34.26 -26.23
N TRP A 187 -1.45 35.07 -25.20
CA TRP A 187 -1.79 36.49 -25.37
C TRP A 187 -0.65 37.28 -26.01
N MET A 188 0.61 37.06 -25.58
CA MET A 188 1.80 37.70 -26.14
C MET A 188 2.00 37.38 -27.63
N ILE A 189 1.70 36.15 -28.06
CA ILE A 189 1.86 35.76 -29.46
C ILE A 189 0.67 36.23 -30.32
N THR A 190 -0.55 36.12 -29.80
CA THR A 190 -1.76 36.38 -30.59
C THR A 190 -1.97 37.89 -30.85
N LYS A 191 -1.60 38.73 -29.89
CA LYS A 191 -1.78 40.18 -30.00
C LYS A 191 -1.00 40.79 -31.19
N PRO A 192 0.32 40.56 -31.36
CA PRO A 192 1.07 41.09 -32.50
C PRO A 192 0.63 40.45 -33.84
N LEU A 193 0.29 39.14 -33.85
CA LEU A 193 -0.21 38.50 -35.07
C LEU A 193 -1.53 39.10 -35.56
N ALA A 194 -2.45 39.43 -34.65
CA ALA A 194 -3.70 40.11 -35.00
C ALA A 194 -3.45 41.48 -35.61
N GLY A 195 -2.48 42.25 -35.06
CA GLY A 195 -2.03 43.52 -35.61
C GLY A 195 -1.48 43.42 -37.03
N LEU A 196 -0.57 42.43 -37.24
CA LEU A 196 -0.01 42.15 -38.57
C LEU A 196 -1.09 41.78 -39.59
N THR A 197 -2.03 40.90 -39.19
CA THR A 197 -3.14 40.48 -40.05
C THR A 197 -4.03 41.65 -40.44
N ALA A 198 -4.34 42.53 -39.49
CA ALA A 198 -5.14 43.73 -39.74
C ALA A 198 -4.42 44.71 -40.69
N THR A 199 -3.10 44.89 -40.53
CA THR A 199 -2.30 45.75 -41.42
C THR A 199 -2.20 45.13 -42.82
N THR A 200 -1.99 43.84 -42.95
CA THR A 200 -1.95 43.14 -44.25
C THR A 200 -3.29 43.25 -44.97
N LYS A 201 -4.41 43.19 -44.26
CA LYS A 201 -5.74 43.35 -44.84
C LYS A 201 -5.93 44.79 -45.36
N LYS A 202 -5.53 45.83 -44.62
CA LYS A 202 -5.57 47.20 -45.09
C LYS A 202 -4.71 47.44 -46.33
N PHE A 203 -3.53 46.83 -46.38
CA PHE A 203 -2.67 46.82 -47.55
C PHE A 203 -3.37 46.20 -48.79
N ALA A 204 -4.05 45.07 -48.60
CA ALA A 204 -4.81 44.40 -49.65
C ALA A 204 -6.00 45.25 -50.17
N ASP A 205 -6.58 46.03 -49.29
CA ASP A 205 -7.69 46.96 -49.59
C ASP A 205 -7.21 48.31 -50.22
N GLY A 206 -5.87 48.43 -50.50
CA GLY A 206 -5.28 49.59 -51.19
C GLY A 206 -4.75 50.72 -50.30
N ASP A 207 -4.79 50.56 -48.99
CA ASP A 207 -4.20 51.54 -48.03
C ASP A 207 -2.71 51.22 -47.76
N TYR A 208 -1.85 51.77 -48.60
CA TYR A 208 -0.38 51.58 -48.53
C TYR A 208 0.28 52.41 -47.41
N THR A 209 -0.49 53.20 -46.68
CA THR A 209 0.03 54.03 -45.59
C THR A 209 -0.10 53.37 -44.22
N ALA A 210 -0.83 52.25 -44.17
CA ALA A 210 -1.02 51.46 -42.94
C ALA A 210 0.30 50.88 -42.44
N ARG A 211 0.74 51.27 -41.24
CA ARG A 211 1.89 50.67 -40.52
C ARG A 211 1.42 49.83 -39.38
N SER A 212 2.14 48.76 -39.13
CA SER A 212 1.94 47.92 -37.96
C SER A 212 2.67 48.56 -36.78
N ASP A 213 1.95 49.01 -35.74
CA ASP A 213 2.52 49.31 -34.43
C ASP A 213 2.71 47.96 -33.69
N VAL A 214 3.91 47.40 -33.80
CA VAL A 214 4.33 46.19 -33.10
C VAL A 214 5.15 46.54 -31.87
#